data_6cfdfb749ee0f3def44859459b7011e3
#
_entry.id   6cfdfb749ee0f3def44859459b7011e3
#
_cell.length_a   1.000
_cell.length_b   1.000
_cell.length_c   1.000
_cell.angle_alpha   90.00
_cell.angle_beta   90.00
_cell.angle_gamma   90.00
#
_symmetry.space_group_name_H-M   'P 1'
#
loop_
_entity.id
_entity.type
_entity.pdbx_description
1 polymer ?
#
loop_
_entity_poly.entity_id
_entity_poly.type
_entity_poly.pdbx_seq_one_letter_code
_entity_poly.pdbx_strand_id
1 'polypeptide(L)'
;LDWIVPQEWLIKDAYILDPMGKKIADFTKNNLHLVNYSCAIDKTISLTELKKHLHTLPLMPNDVPYVTSYYNRTWGFCISHNEFENLKEGKYKVFIDSNHIDGSLVYGELALPGKTKKEILITSYLCHPKMANHELGGPVALCYLYKMLKASGPHKYTYRFLICPENIGAAAFLHKSGKDVGNVIEAGFILNCLAYGNEWVLKKSREGNL
;
A
#
# COMPACT_ATOMS: atom_id res chain seq x y z
N LEU A 1 -13.76 -17.70 -4.94
CA LEU A 1 -12.49 -17.23 -5.47
C LEU A 1 -11.45 -18.35 -5.36
N ASP A 2 -10.70 -18.56 -6.41
CA ASP A 2 -9.57 -19.49 -6.51
C ASP A 2 -8.22 -18.83 -6.13
N TRP A 3 -8.30 -17.69 -5.46
CA TRP A 3 -7.15 -16.87 -5.11
C TRP A 3 -6.80 -17.00 -3.62
N ILE A 4 -5.51 -17.07 -3.33
CA ILE A 4 -4.96 -17.18 -1.97
C ILE A 4 -4.38 -15.81 -1.57
N VAL A 5 -4.79 -15.30 -0.41
CA VAL A 5 -4.23 -14.09 0.21
C VAL A 5 -2.73 -14.33 0.50
N PRO A 6 -1.83 -13.39 0.14
CA PRO A 6 -0.41 -13.55 0.45
C PRO A 6 -0.18 -13.61 1.96
N GLN A 7 0.93 -14.26 2.34
CA GLN A 7 1.38 -14.29 3.74
C GLN A 7 1.65 -12.87 4.26
N GLU A 8 1.49 -12.66 5.54
CA GLU A 8 1.98 -11.44 6.20
C GLU A 8 3.51 -11.41 6.14
N TRP A 9 4.05 -10.23 5.88
CA TRP A 9 5.47 -9.98 5.84
C TRP A 9 5.90 -9.16 7.05
N LEU A 10 6.70 -9.78 7.91
CA LEU A 10 7.26 -9.14 9.08
C LEU A 10 8.71 -8.75 8.79
N ILE A 11 9.05 -7.51 9.09
CA ILE A 11 10.39 -6.97 8.92
C ILE A 11 10.88 -6.35 10.24
N LYS A 12 12.09 -6.73 10.68
CA LYS A 12 12.72 -6.16 11.86
C LYS A 12 13.78 -5.14 11.50
N ASP A 13 14.66 -5.49 10.56
CA ASP A 13 15.72 -4.59 10.10
C ASP A 13 16.19 -4.97 8.70
N ALA A 14 16.67 -3.99 7.93
CA ALA A 14 17.30 -4.22 6.65
C ALA A 14 18.25 -3.07 6.29
N TYR A 15 19.44 -3.42 5.79
CA TYR A 15 20.41 -2.43 5.36
C TYR A 15 21.44 -2.99 4.38
N ILE A 16 22.12 -2.07 3.69
CA ILE A 16 23.32 -2.33 2.92
C ILE A 16 24.47 -1.54 3.55
N LEU A 17 25.61 -2.22 3.84
CA LEU A 17 26.87 -1.55 4.15
C LEU A 17 27.74 -1.54 2.90
N ASP A 18 28.33 -0.38 2.61
CA ASP A 18 29.34 -0.23 1.57
C ASP A 18 30.69 -0.86 1.98
N PRO A 19 31.71 -0.90 1.10
CA PRO A 19 33.03 -1.45 1.43
C PRO A 19 33.75 -0.77 2.59
N MET A 20 33.31 0.44 2.98
CA MET A 20 33.87 1.19 4.11
C MET A 20 33.02 1.00 5.39
N GLY A 21 31.98 0.18 5.37
CA GLY A 21 31.08 -0.07 6.50
C GLY A 21 30.00 1.00 6.71
N LYS A 22 29.82 1.92 5.79
CA LYS A 22 28.76 2.94 5.85
C LYS A 22 27.44 2.36 5.34
N LYS A 23 26.33 2.61 6.05
CA LYS A 23 24.98 2.29 5.56
C LYS A 23 24.61 3.21 4.39
N ILE A 24 24.33 2.62 3.23
CA ILE A 24 23.86 3.33 2.01
C ILE A 24 22.37 3.13 1.78
N ALA A 25 21.77 2.11 2.35
CA ALA A 25 20.33 1.91 2.46
C ALA A 25 20.04 1.45 3.89
N ASP A 26 19.00 2.00 4.52
CA ASP A 26 18.67 1.72 5.93
C ASP A 26 17.14 1.80 6.09
N PHE A 27 16.51 0.64 6.25
CA PHE A 27 15.07 0.51 6.43
C PHE A 27 14.55 1.32 7.61
N THR A 28 15.31 1.40 8.70
CA THR A 28 14.89 2.14 9.90
C THR A 28 14.84 3.65 9.69
N LYS A 29 15.61 4.19 8.75
CA LYS A 29 15.58 5.60 8.37
C LYS A 29 14.53 5.89 7.31
N ASN A 30 14.44 5.02 6.31
CA ASN A 30 13.45 5.13 5.25
C ASN A 30 13.04 3.74 4.80
N ASN A 31 11.80 3.34 5.10
CA ASN A 31 11.29 2.01 4.75
C ASN A 31 11.17 1.79 3.23
N LEU A 32 11.21 2.85 2.40
CA LEU A 32 11.29 2.71 0.95
C LEU A 32 12.61 2.10 0.47
N HIS A 33 13.68 2.14 1.29
CA HIS A 33 14.94 1.50 0.94
C HIS A 33 14.84 -0.02 0.75
N LEU A 34 13.82 -0.66 1.27
CA LEU A 34 13.63 -2.10 1.12
C LEU A 34 12.48 -2.40 0.15
N VAL A 35 12.73 -3.29 -0.82
CA VAL A 35 11.67 -3.85 -1.64
C VAL A 35 10.71 -4.62 -0.74
N ASN A 36 9.43 -4.25 -0.76
CA ASN A 36 8.43 -4.90 0.08
C ASN A 36 8.32 -6.40 -0.27
N TYR A 37 8.07 -7.23 0.74
CA TYR A 37 8.03 -8.68 0.66
C TYR A 37 9.40 -9.34 0.37
N SER A 38 10.51 -8.62 0.53
CA SER A 38 11.85 -9.20 0.42
C SER A 38 12.07 -10.34 1.41
N CYS A 39 12.65 -11.44 0.92
CA CYS A 39 13.09 -12.55 1.76
C CYS A 39 14.29 -12.16 2.62
N ALA A 40 14.44 -12.83 3.75
CA ALA A 40 15.62 -12.68 4.63
C ALA A 40 16.91 -13.04 3.88
N ILE A 41 17.95 -12.24 4.14
CA ILE A 41 19.29 -12.47 3.59
C ILE A 41 20.34 -11.88 4.53
N ASP A 42 21.47 -12.58 4.66
CA ASP A 42 22.68 -12.11 5.32
C ASP A 42 23.89 -12.55 4.50
N LYS A 43 24.37 -11.71 3.60
CA LYS A 43 25.46 -12.04 2.68
C LYS A 43 26.37 -10.84 2.42
N THR A 44 27.62 -11.14 2.06
CA THR A 44 28.54 -10.17 1.47
C THR A 44 28.72 -10.51 -0.01
N ILE A 45 28.40 -9.57 -0.89
CA ILE A 45 28.36 -9.75 -2.34
C ILE A 45 29.19 -8.68 -3.06
N SER A 46 29.51 -8.90 -4.33
CA SER A 46 30.19 -7.89 -5.17
C SER A 46 29.22 -6.79 -5.60
N LEU A 47 29.77 -5.64 -6.04
CA LEU A 47 28.97 -4.57 -6.64
C LEU A 47 28.14 -5.06 -7.84
N THR A 48 28.75 -5.86 -8.71
CA THR A 48 28.04 -6.42 -9.89
C THR A 48 26.82 -7.24 -9.50
N GLU A 49 26.92 -8.06 -8.44
CA GLU A 49 25.79 -8.81 -7.93
C GLU A 49 24.75 -7.90 -7.25
N LEU A 50 25.21 -6.97 -6.41
CA LEU A 50 24.33 -6.01 -5.74
C LEU A 50 23.45 -5.23 -6.73
N LYS A 51 24.03 -4.74 -7.82
CA LYS A 51 23.32 -3.95 -8.86
C LYS A 51 22.11 -4.71 -9.46
N LYS A 52 22.09 -6.02 -9.46
CA LYS A 52 20.95 -6.82 -9.93
C LYS A 52 19.73 -6.75 -8.98
N HIS A 53 19.96 -6.35 -7.74
CA HIS A 53 18.97 -6.28 -6.68
C HIS A 53 18.67 -4.81 -6.24
N LEU A 54 19.20 -3.83 -6.98
CA LEU A 54 18.95 -2.41 -6.74
C LEU A 54 17.94 -1.85 -7.72
N HIS A 55 17.01 -1.07 -7.21
CA HIS A 55 15.99 -0.36 -7.98
C HIS A 55 16.17 1.14 -7.83
N THR A 56 16.10 1.87 -8.93
CA THR A 56 16.26 3.34 -9.00
C THR A 56 15.29 3.95 -9.99
N LEU A 57 15.16 5.28 -9.98
CA LEU A 57 14.38 6.08 -10.94
C LEU A 57 15.30 7.03 -11.68
N PRO A 58 15.83 6.70 -12.87
CA PRO A 58 16.72 7.60 -13.63
C PRO A 58 16.10 8.96 -13.97
N LEU A 59 14.78 9.02 -14.22
CA LEU A 59 14.07 10.27 -14.51
C LEU A 59 13.80 11.13 -13.27
N MET A 60 13.95 10.57 -12.06
CA MET A 60 13.81 11.24 -10.77
C MET A 60 15.03 10.89 -9.90
N PRO A 61 16.23 11.37 -10.22
CA PRO A 61 17.48 10.81 -9.73
C PRO A 61 17.73 10.99 -8.23
N ASN A 62 17.01 11.88 -7.57
CA ASN A 62 17.07 12.10 -6.13
C ASN A 62 16.08 11.25 -5.33
N ASP A 63 15.10 10.64 -5.99
CA ASP A 63 14.02 9.94 -5.32
C ASP A 63 14.33 8.46 -5.15
N VAL A 64 13.79 7.89 -4.06
CA VAL A 64 13.83 6.46 -3.78
C VAL A 64 12.51 5.83 -4.24
N PRO A 65 12.53 4.86 -5.17
CA PRO A 65 11.31 4.25 -5.68
C PRO A 65 10.61 3.39 -4.64
N TYR A 66 9.29 3.26 -4.78
CA TYR A 66 8.53 2.20 -4.13
C TYR A 66 8.51 0.97 -5.03
N VAL A 67 8.98 -0.16 -4.53
CA VAL A 67 8.96 -1.45 -5.23
C VAL A 67 8.48 -2.56 -4.31
N THR A 68 7.72 -3.49 -4.85
CA THR A 68 7.21 -4.66 -4.13
C THR A 68 7.35 -5.92 -4.97
N SER A 69 7.66 -7.04 -4.35
CA SER A 69 7.78 -8.34 -5.00
C SER A 69 6.52 -9.20 -4.88
N TYR A 70 5.58 -8.83 -3.97
CA TYR A 70 4.35 -9.57 -3.69
C TYR A 70 4.57 -11.08 -3.49
N TYR A 71 4.20 -11.91 -4.48
CA TYR A 71 4.29 -13.37 -4.41
C TYR A 71 5.66 -13.93 -4.78
N ASN A 72 6.53 -13.11 -5.39
CA ASN A 72 7.86 -13.56 -5.80
C ASN A 72 8.80 -13.65 -4.60
N ARG A 73 9.40 -14.82 -4.37
CA ARG A 73 10.38 -15.05 -3.32
C ARG A 73 11.75 -14.53 -3.76
N THR A 74 11.93 -13.23 -3.65
CA THR A 74 13.17 -12.52 -4.00
C THR A 74 13.51 -11.50 -2.91
N TRP A 75 14.57 -10.76 -3.08
CA TRP A 75 14.96 -9.63 -2.24
C TRP A 75 15.51 -8.49 -3.08
N GLY A 76 15.47 -7.27 -2.56
CA GLY A 76 16.02 -6.11 -3.23
C GLY A 76 15.99 -4.86 -2.36
N PHE A 77 16.72 -3.85 -2.81
CA PHE A 77 16.74 -2.54 -2.19
C PHE A 77 16.45 -1.44 -3.21
N CYS A 78 15.96 -0.32 -2.70
CA CYS A 78 15.69 0.88 -3.47
C CYS A 78 16.60 2.01 -2.95
N ILE A 79 17.29 2.67 -3.86
CA ILE A 79 18.13 3.84 -3.57
C ILE A 79 17.89 4.91 -4.62
N SER A 80 18.32 6.13 -4.37
CA SER A 80 18.30 7.17 -5.38
C SER A 80 19.22 6.80 -6.57
N HIS A 81 18.91 7.27 -7.76
CA HIS A 81 19.76 7.00 -8.92
C HIS A 81 21.13 7.64 -8.78
N ASN A 82 21.20 8.82 -8.15
CA ASN A 82 22.47 9.46 -7.84
C ASN A 82 23.36 8.62 -6.92
N GLU A 83 22.80 7.97 -5.90
CA GLU A 83 23.57 7.04 -5.05
C GLU A 83 24.02 5.82 -5.84
N PHE A 84 23.15 5.26 -6.70
CA PHE A 84 23.45 4.10 -7.52
C PHE A 84 24.65 4.34 -8.46
N GLU A 85 24.70 5.49 -9.14
CA GLU A 85 25.81 5.86 -10.03
C GLU A 85 27.13 6.09 -9.27
N ASN A 86 27.06 6.49 -8.01
CA ASN A 86 28.22 6.76 -7.17
C ASN A 86 28.74 5.56 -6.38
N LEU A 87 28.15 4.35 -6.55
CA LEU A 87 28.61 3.13 -5.91
C LEU A 87 30.03 2.77 -6.35
N LYS A 88 30.90 2.42 -5.40
CA LYS A 88 32.30 2.09 -5.65
C LYS A 88 32.49 0.59 -5.75
N GLU A 89 33.50 0.17 -6.54
CA GLU A 89 33.89 -1.23 -6.59
C GLU A 89 34.25 -1.75 -5.19
N GLY A 90 33.84 -2.98 -4.93
CA GLY A 90 34.10 -3.62 -3.64
C GLY A 90 33.03 -4.63 -3.23
N LYS A 91 33.12 -5.03 -1.98
CA LYS A 91 32.17 -5.96 -1.35
C LYS A 91 31.19 -5.22 -0.45
N TYR A 92 29.93 -5.54 -0.60
CA TYR A 92 28.82 -4.95 0.12
C TYR A 92 28.18 -5.99 1.03
N LYS A 93 27.98 -5.65 2.30
CA LYS A 93 27.20 -6.46 3.23
C LYS A 93 25.72 -6.14 3.02
N VAL A 94 24.95 -7.16 2.70
CA VAL A 94 23.48 -7.08 2.57
C VAL A 94 22.87 -7.84 3.73
N PHE A 95 21.96 -7.19 4.45
CA PHE A 95 21.25 -7.76 5.56
C PHE A 95 19.76 -7.43 5.49
N ILE A 96 18.91 -8.45 5.62
CA ILE A 96 17.45 -8.33 5.76
C ILE A 96 16.99 -9.35 6.79
N ASP A 97 16.43 -8.90 7.90
CA ASP A 97 15.77 -9.74 8.91
C ASP A 97 14.27 -9.65 8.69
N SER A 98 13.74 -10.53 7.85
CA SER A 98 12.33 -10.61 7.52
C SER A 98 11.79 -12.04 7.66
N ASN A 99 10.47 -12.13 7.84
CA ASN A 99 9.79 -13.41 7.88
C ASN A 99 8.42 -13.31 7.17
N HIS A 100 8.00 -14.40 6.54
CA HIS A 100 6.67 -14.54 5.95
C HIS A 100 5.91 -15.55 6.78
N ILE A 101 4.77 -15.13 7.32
CA ILE A 101 3.95 -15.95 8.20
C ILE A 101 2.51 -16.00 7.68
N ASP A 102 1.81 -17.06 8.02
CA ASP A 102 0.37 -17.11 7.81
C ASP A 102 -0.30 -16.14 8.78
N GLY A 103 -1.22 -15.35 8.25
CA GLY A 103 -1.86 -14.28 9.00
C GLY A 103 -3.27 -13.98 8.50
N SER A 104 -3.68 -12.72 8.63
CA SER A 104 -5.04 -12.30 8.29
C SER A 104 -5.05 -11.03 7.46
N LEU A 105 -5.90 -10.98 6.44
CA LEU A 105 -6.22 -9.72 5.78
C LEU A 105 -7.22 -8.96 6.65
N VAL A 106 -6.85 -7.76 7.07
CA VAL A 106 -7.68 -6.91 7.93
C VAL A 106 -8.29 -5.77 7.13
N TYR A 107 -9.57 -5.50 7.35
CA TYR A 107 -10.25 -4.30 6.87
C TYR A 107 -11.12 -3.71 7.98
N GLY A 108 -11.33 -2.39 7.94
CA GLY A 108 -12.22 -1.66 8.85
C GLY A 108 -13.53 -1.33 8.17
N GLU A 109 -14.64 -1.59 8.87
CA GLU A 109 -15.99 -1.34 8.37
C GLU A 109 -16.83 -0.60 9.41
N LEU A 110 -17.60 0.40 8.94
CA LEU A 110 -18.53 1.15 9.78
C LEU A 110 -19.79 1.47 8.97
N ALA A 111 -20.97 1.26 9.54
CA ALA A 111 -22.24 1.67 8.94
C ALA A 111 -22.88 2.83 9.71
N LEU A 112 -23.34 3.84 8.98
CA LEU A 112 -24.22 4.91 9.47
C LEU A 112 -25.63 4.62 8.96
N PRO A 113 -26.56 4.15 9.82
CA PRO A 113 -27.88 3.72 9.40
C PRO A 113 -28.72 4.85 8.80
N GLY A 114 -29.43 4.54 7.72
CA GLY A 114 -30.42 5.40 7.09
C GLY A 114 -31.85 4.85 7.27
N LYS A 115 -32.81 5.49 6.62
CA LYS A 115 -34.23 5.11 6.65
C LYS A 115 -34.52 3.87 5.79
N THR A 116 -33.66 3.52 4.85
CA THR A 116 -33.81 2.38 3.94
C THR A 116 -32.66 1.38 4.12
N LYS A 117 -32.88 0.15 3.64
CA LYS A 117 -31.84 -0.88 3.57
C LYS A 117 -30.86 -0.68 2.40
N LYS A 118 -31.16 0.25 1.49
CA LYS A 118 -30.25 0.59 0.40
C LYS A 118 -29.05 1.34 0.93
N GLU A 119 -27.87 1.04 0.40
CA GLU A 119 -26.59 1.52 0.93
C GLU A 119 -25.80 2.30 -0.11
N ILE A 120 -25.08 3.31 0.36
CA ILE A 120 -24.01 3.98 -0.37
C ILE A 120 -22.70 3.51 0.22
N LEU A 121 -21.90 2.80 -0.57
CA LEU A 121 -20.56 2.35 -0.16
C LEU A 121 -19.54 3.47 -0.41
N ILE A 122 -18.79 3.83 0.62
CA ILE A 122 -17.67 4.77 0.52
C ILE A 122 -16.43 4.06 1.03
N THR A 123 -15.44 3.89 0.17
CA THR A 123 -14.23 3.12 0.49
C THR A 123 -12.96 3.91 0.24
N SER A 124 -11.90 3.53 0.93
CA SER A 124 -10.55 4.05 0.75
C SER A 124 -9.51 2.97 1.04
N TYR A 125 -8.27 3.21 0.63
CA TYR A 125 -7.17 2.26 0.78
C TYR A 125 -6.30 2.59 1.99
N LEU A 126 -5.72 1.55 2.59
CA LEU A 126 -4.70 1.66 3.62
C LEU A 126 -3.79 0.43 3.53
N CYS A 127 -2.72 0.49 2.75
CA CYS A 127 -1.84 -0.64 2.51
C CYS A 127 -0.39 -0.32 2.11
N HIS A 128 -0.10 0.83 1.48
CA HIS A 128 1.24 1.14 1.00
C HIS A 128 2.01 2.04 1.97
N PRO A 129 3.16 1.62 2.49
CA PRO A 129 3.92 2.43 3.45
C PRO A 129 4.46 3.73 2.81
N LYS A 130 4.41 4.83 3.57
CA LYS A 130 4.92 6.17 3.18
C LYS A 130 4.31 6.82 1.94
N MET A 131 3.17 6.34 1.46
CA MET A 131 2.43 6.97 0.37
C MET A 131 1.31 7.87 0.92
N ALA A 132 1.66 9.02 1.52
CA ALA A 132 0.71 9.86 2.25
C ALA A 132 -0.48 10.31 1.41
N ASN A 133 -0.29 10.72 0.15
CA ASN A 133 -1.40 11.11 -0.71
C ASN A 133 -2.37 9.95 -0.99
N HIS A 134 -1.82 8.77 -1.27
CA HIS A 134 -2.59 7.57 -1.59
C HIS A 134 -3.26 6.97 -0.36
N GLU A 135 -2.53 6.83 0.76
CA GLU A 135 -2.94 6.04 1.92
C GLU A 135 -3.54 6.86 3.08
N LEU A 136 -3.26 8.15 3.15
CA LEU A 136 -3.80 9.01 4.21
C LEU A 136 -4.89 9.95 3.71
N GLY A 137 -4.75 10.48 2.49
CA GLY A 137 -5.70 11.45 1.94
C GLY A 137 -7.14 10.91 1.90
N GLY A 138 -7.33 9.71 1.37
CA GLY A 138 -8.63 9.06 1.29
C GLY A 138 -9.20 8.69 2.68
N PRO A 139 -8.49 7.94 3.54
CA PRO A 139 -8.97 7.59 4.87
C PRO A 139 -9.32 8.79 5.75
N VAL A 140 -8.52 9.86 5.72
CA VAL A 140 -8.80 11.10 6.46
C VAL A 140 -10.07 11.76 5.94
N ALA A 141 -10.22 11.90 4.61
CA ALA A 141 -11.43 12.44 3.99
C ALA A 141 -12.66 11.60 4.35
N LEU A 142 -12.54 10.27 4.37
CA LEU A 142 -13.60 9.35 4.76
C LEU A 142 -14.03 9.56 6.22
N CYS A 143 -13.09 9.75 7.15
CA CYS A 143 -13.39 10.06 8.54
C CYS A 143 -14.13 11.40 8.70
N TYR A 144 -13.72 12.44 7.98
CA TYR A 144 -14.42 13.73 8.00
C TYR A 144 -15.81 13.61 7.39
N LEU A 145 -15.96 12.91 6.27
CA LEU A 145 -17.25 12.69 5.64
C LEU A 145 -18.22 11.95 6.59
N TYR A 146 -17.75 10.91 7.28
CA TYR A 146 -18.54 10.25 8.33
C TYR A 146 -19.01 11.24 9.40
N LYS A 147 -18.12 12.08 9.91
CA LYS A 147 -18.48 13.09 10.94
C LYS A 147 -19.54 14.08 10.43
N MET A 148 -19.39 14.56 9.20
CA MET A 148 -20.33 15.49 8.57
C MET A 148 -21.71 14.83 8.36
N LEU A 149 -21.73 13.63 7.81
CA LEU A 149 -22.98 12.90 7.61
C LEU A 149 -23.66 12.59 8.93
N LYS A 150 -22.92 12.13 9.94
CA LYS A 150 -23.48 11.89 11.28
C LYS A 150 -24.10 13.14 11.89
N ALA A 151 -23.53 14.32 11.67
CA ALA A 151 -24.02 15.59 12.21
C ALA A 151 -25.21 16.16 11.42
N SER A 152 -25.36 15.82 10.12
CA SER A 152 -26.43 16.41 9.26
C SER A 152 -27.82 15.77 9.45
N GLY A 153 -27.96 14.80 10.34
CA GLY A 153 -29.25 14.22 10.73
C GLY A 153 -29.65 13.00 9.91
N PRO A 154 -30.94 12.61 9.92
CA PRO A 154 -31.37 11.35 9.34
C PRO A 154 -31.25 11.32 7.82
N HIS A 155 -30.65 10.24 7.29
CA HIS A 155 -30.42 10.01 5.87
C HIS A 155 -31.44 9.04 5.26
N LYS A 156 -31.64 9.15 3.94
CA LYS A 156 -32.45 8.18 3.18
C LYS A 156 -31.73 6.83 3.12
N TYR A 157 -30.46 6.83 2.69
CA TYR A 157 -29.64 5.62 2.53
C TYR A 157 -28.79 5.37 3.77
N THR A 158 -28.46 4.10 4.03
CA THR A 158 -27.39 3.73 4.93
C THR A 158 -26.05 4.02 4.24
N TYR A 159 -25.11 4.65 4.93
CA TYR A 159 -23.76 4.86 4.45
C TYR A 159 -22.84 3.81 5.04
N ARG A 160 -22.22 3.01 4.18
CA ARG A 160 -21.21 2.02 4.57
C ARG A 160 -19.83 2.55 4.23
N PHE A 161 -19.00 2.69 5.25
CA PHE A 161 -17.61 3.11 5.13
C PHE A 161 -16.71 1.90 5.23
N LEU A 162 -15.75 1.77 4.30
CA LEU A 162 -14.83 0.64 4.23
C LEU A 162 -13.40 1.17 4.04
N ILE A 163 -12.47 0.76 4.91
CA ILE A 163 -11.03 0.97 4.73
C ILE A 163 -10.39 -0.41 4.60
N CYS A 164 -9.71 -0.67 3.50
CA CYS A 164 -9.13 -1.97 3.22
C CYS A 164 -7.86 -1.85 2.37
N PRO A 165 -7.02 -2.88 2.29
CA PRO A 165 -5.94 -2.93 1.30
C PRO A 165 -6.47 -2.81 -0.12
N GLU A 166 -5.73 -2.11 -0.98
CA GLU A 166 -6.09 -1.92 -2.38
C GLU A 166 -6.28 -3.27 -3.10
N ASN A 167 -7.27 -3.36 -3.96
CA ASN A 167 -7.66 -4.54 -4.75
C ASN A 167 -7.98 -5.77 -3.90
N ILE A 168 -7.00 -6.34 -3.18
CA ILE A 168 -7.15 -7.58 -2.42
C ILE A 168 -8.15 -7.45 -1.27
N GLY A 169 -8.16 -6.29 -0.60
CA GLY A 169 -9.10 -6.02 0.49
C GLY A 169 -10.53 -5.89 -0.01
N ALA A 170 -10.73 -5.19 -1.13
CA ALA A 170 -12.05 -5.09 -1.75
C ALA A 170 -12.57 -6.46 -2.23
N ALA A 171 -11.71 -7.27 -2.86
CA ALA A 171 -12.06 -8.62 -3.28
C ALA A 171 -12.45 -9.52 -2.10
N ALA A 172 -11.67 -9.47 -1.01
CA ALA A 172 -11.94 -10.23 0.20
C ALA A 172 -13.26 -9.78 0.89
N PHE A 173 -13.49 -8.46 0.97
CA PHE A 173 -14.73 -7.90 1.49
C PHE A 173 -15.94 -8.39 0.68
N LEU A 174 -15.90 -8.27 -0.64
CA LEU A 174 -16.99 -8.72 -1.52
C LEU A 174 -17.22 -10.23 -1.43
N HIS A 175 -16.15 -11.02 -1.34
CA HIS A 175 -16.27 -12.48 -1.17
C HIS A 175 -16.93 -12.85 0.17
N LYS A 176 -16.50 -12.22 1.27
CA LYS A 176 -17.03 -12.47 2.60
C LYS A 176 -18.48 -12.00 2.77
N SER A 177 -18.78 -10.82 2.20
CA SER A 177 -20.12 -10.20 2.31
C SER A 177 -21.16 -10.87 1.41
N GLY A 178 -20.73 -11.66 0.44
CA GLY A 178 -21.58 -12.44 -0.44
C GLY A 178 -22.47 -11.60 -1.37
N LYS A 179 -23.49 -12.25 -1.92
CA LYS A 179 -24.46 -11.62 -2.84
C LYS A 179 -25.31 -10.54 -2.16
N ASP A 180 -25.44 -10.58 -0.85
CA ASP A 180 -26.31 -9.66 -0.10
C ASP A 180 -25.84 -8.21 -0.21
N VAL A 181 -24.53 -7.98 -0.16
CA VAL A 181 -23.95 -6.63 -0.34
C VAL A 181 -24.24 -6.07 -1.74
N GLY A 182 -24.08 -6.88 -2.78
CA GLY A 182 -24.41 -6.46 -4.15
C GLY A 182 -25.87 -6.08 -4.37
N ASN A 183 -26.78 -6.67 -3.60
CA ASN A 183 -28.21 -6.39 -3.70
C ASN A 183 -28.65 -5.11 -2.96
N VAL A 184 -27.88 -4.65 -1.99
CA VAL A 184 -28.22 -3.48 -1.18
C VAL A 184 -27.44 -2.22 -1.59
N ILE A 185 -26.26 -2.34 -2.18
CA ILE A 185 -25.47 -1.20 -2.64
C ILE A 185 -26.14 -0.54 -3.86
N GLU A 186 -26.52 0.72 -3.68
CA GLU A 186 -27.11 1.57 -4.73
C GLU A 186 -26.02 2.30 -5.54
N ALA A 187 -24.99 2.78 -4.85
CA ALA A 187 -23.83 3.42 -5.47
C ALA A 187 -22.56 3.19 -4.61
N GLY A 188 -21.40 3.28 -5.25
CA GLY A 188 -20.09 3.16 -4.58
C GLY A 188 -19.14 4.29 -4.99
N PHE A 189 -18.39 4.80 -4.02
CA PHE A 189 -17.35 5.80 -4.20
C PHE A 189 -16.03 5.33 -3.60
N ILE A 190 -14.95 5.53 -4.33
CA ILE A 190 -13.59 5.28 -3.86
C ILE A 190 -12.90 6.63 -3.68
N LEU A 191 -12.47 6.92 -2.46
CA LEU A 191 -11.70 8.11 -2.12
C LEU A 191 -10.22 7.76 -2.15
N ASN A 192 -9.50 8.32 -3.13
CA ASN A 192 -8.10 7.99 -3.35
C ASN A 192 -7.29 9.21 -3.79
N CYS A 193 -6.03 9.33 -3.36
CA CYS A 193 -5.10 10.38 -3.76
C CYS A 193 -5.63 11.81 -3.57
N LEU A 194 -6.30 12.10 -2.48
CA LEU A 194 -6.98 13.38 -2.23
C LEU A 194 -6.13 14.45 -1.54
N ALA A 195 -4.87 14.15 -1.20
CA ALA A 195 -4.02 15.03 -0.38
C ALA A 195 -2.93 15.75 -1.18
N TYR A 196 -2.98 15.73 -2.51
CA TYR A 196 -2.01 16.40 -3.36
C TYR A 196 -2.68 17.15 -4.51
N GLY A 197 -2.12 18.34 -4.83
CA GLY A 197 -2.64 19.20 -5.89
C GLY A 197 -3.82 20.09 -5.43
N ASN A 198 -4.34 20.86 -6.38
CA ASN A 198 -5.41 21.84 -6.15
C ASN A 198 -6.74 21.43 -6.79
N GLU A 199 -6.77 20.29 -7.47
CA GLU A 199 -7.92 19.81 -8.21
C GLU A 199 -8.24 18.36 -7.86
N TRP A 200 -9.52 18.05 -7.78
CA TRP A 200 -10.01 16.69 -7.64
C TRP A 200 -10.68 16.24 -8.93
N VAL A 201 -10.50 14.99 -9.28
CA VAL A 201 -11.08 14.38 -10.48
C VAL A 201 -12.08 13.31 -10.07
N LEU A 202 -13.31 13.44 -10.56
CA LEU A 202 -14.29 12.35 -10.48
C LEU A 202 -14.13 11.43 -11.69
N LYS A 203 -13.61 10.22 -11.44
CA LYS A 203 -13.50 9.19 -12.47
C LYS A 203 -14.70 8.25 -12.38
N LYS A 204 -15.54 8.21 -13.41
CA LYS A 204 -16.58 7.19 -13.55
C LYS A 204 -15.97 5.84 -13.89
N SER A 205 -16.51 4.74 -13.33
CA SER A 205 -16.01 3.39 -13.60
C SER A 205 -16.39 2.92 -15.00
N ARG A 206 -17.56 2.40 -15.19
CA ARG A 206 -18.08 1.94 -16.50
C ARG A 206 -19.30 2.76 -16.91
N GLU A 207 -19.52 2.87 -18.21
CA GLU A 207 -20.74 3.45 -18.74
C GLU A 207 -21.96 2.65 -18.24
N GLY A 208 -23.01 3.34 -17.81
CA GLY A 208 -24.20 2.72 -17.25
C GLY A 208 -24.10 2.23 -15.79
N ASN A 209 -23.01 2.54 -15.10
CA ASN A 209 -22.78 2.13 -13.71
C ASN A 209 -23.19 3.20 -12.67
N LEU A 210 -23.79 4.29 -13.12
CA LEU A 210 -24.44 5.35 -12.33
C LEU A 210 -25.69 5.82 -13.05
#